data_ff091c80615abd0ad3d8985c9d38d0a7
#
_entry.id   ff091c80615abd0ad3d8985c9d38d0a7
#
_cell.length_a   1.000
_cell.length_b   1.000
_cell.length_c   1.000
_cell.angle_alpha   90.00
_cell.angle_beta   90.00
_cell.angle_gamma   90.00
#
_symmetry.space_group_name_H-M   'P 1'
#
loop_
_entity.id
_entity.type
_entity.pdbx_description
1 polymer ?
#
loop_
_entity_poly.entity_id
_entity_poly.type
_entity_poly.pdbx_seq_one_letter_code
_entity_poly.pdbx_strand_id
1 'polypeptide(L)'
;MGNADEMQTPKGLFNTSDTGLHMSYFIGNYKGGRNESFMYGADENIHCFDYDLVSAYTTAMSHLALPEYNKGHLITQEDVESMSSEDLLTGYLIINGSFNFPKEVKYPSIPCYIDSSTTVYPLTGKCLLTGPEYLLAKSQGASITFKSSYYIPPKETKRKVGPVEITTPVKPFCDIIGEIQAKRREFPKGSVLNLLYKEMGNSIYGNLVRGMSNKKSFDTKSGKMLRVGATEISNPILASWTTAFVRSVIGECLHNVSLLGGKVVSVTTDGFITDLPNLEDRLMKFKENDRPLLSLYRKLRHELSQSYTSIETKQDGRGIISWTTRGQLGIGSNIKATTGFQIKGYEKVELVSTFLNTLKNRDKYFEYTRTRLRSAKDIFSKGGHVTAILNDQTFRMLYDNRRQIVEAPDFEGHDLSNKLLDSKPLQNSNACKTMRYLSKLPHSKPYNKTSSPRSGSSYKSFIEVGVRSFIKGYFASEPLFGLEGQEFGGVNHFITFIKDFELTKDLKISKSSVSHLKNKRVILKPVPCTKENKAFAAYIKTHIPHFDINSFLK
;
A
#
# COMPACT_ATOMS: atom_id res chain seq x y z
N MET A 1 -17.94 2.56 5.19
CA MET A 1 -18.40 3.37 4.03
C MET A 1 -19.03 4.61 4.65
N GLY A 2 -18.38 5.77 4.53
CA GLY A 2 -19.02 7.04 4.88
C GLY A 2 -19.99 7.38 3.76
N ASN A 3 -21.20 7.83 4.09
CA ASN A 3 -22.18 8.27 3.11
C ASN A 3 -21.59 9.40 2.27
N ALA A 4 -21.70 9.29 0.95
CA ALA A 4 -21.33 10.36 0.02
C ALA A 4 -22.12 11.66 0.30
N ASP A 5 -23.27 11.54 0.92
CA ASP A 5 -24.17 12.64 1.29
C ASP A 5 -23.64 13.54 2.42
N GLU A 6 -22.61 13.11 3.17
CA GLU A 6 -21.99 13.92 4.24
C GLU A 6 -20.76 14.71 3.80
N MET A 7 -20.30 14.56 2.55
CA MET A 7 -19.33 15.47 1.98
C MET A 7 -20.05 16.79 1.67
N GLN A 8 -19.72 17.84 2.42
CA GLN A 8 -20.04 19.19 1.98
C GLN A 8 -19.24 19.44 0.70
N THR A 9 -19.86 19.14 -0.45
CA THR A 9 -19.40 19.63 -1.74
C THR A 9 -19.32 21.15 -1.70
N PRO A 10 -18.36 21.77 -2.38
CA PRO A 10 -18.34 23.22 -2.54
C PRO A 10 -19.73 23.69 -2.95
N LYS A 11 -20.35 24.55 -2.15
CA LYS A 11 -21.72 25.05 -2.39
C LYS A 11 -21.79 25.58 -3.83
N GLY A 12 -22.57 24.95 -4.68
CA GLY A 12 -22.89 25.38 -6.05
C GLY A 12 -22.28 24.57 -7.19
N LEU A 13 -21.45 23.57 -6.98
CA LEU A 13 -20.79 22.82 -8.07
C LEU A 13 -21.45 21.48 -8.44
N PHE A 14 -22.34 20.94 -7.60
CA PHE A 14 -22.92 19.61 -7.83
C PHE A 14 -24.42 19.62 -7.54
N ASN A 15 -25.20 19.70 -8.58
CA ASN A 15 -26.63 19.60 -8.48
C ASN A 15 -27.17 18.60 -9.52
N THR A 16 -26.78 17.34 -9.45
CA THR A 16 -27.48 16.25 -10.16
C THR A 16 -27.25 14.92 -9.50
N SER A 17 -28.27 14.08 -9.46
CA SER A 17 -28.28 12.70 -8.94
C SER A 17 -27.21 11.78 -9.59
N ASP A 18 -26.80 12.05 -10.83
CA ASP A 18 -25.83 11.24 -11.56
C ASP A 18 -24.37 11.50 -11.16
N THR A 19 -24.04 12.72 -10.69
CA THR A 19 -22.69 13.07 -10.23
C THR A 19 -22.34 12.39 -8.90
N GLY A 20 -23.28 12.02 -8.08
CA GLY A 20 -23.05 11.39 -6.76
C GLY A 20 -22.34 10.04 -6.86
N LEU A 21 -22.74 9.18 -7.80
CA LEU A 21 -22.14 7.85 -7.98
C LEU A 21 -20.69 7.95 -8.48
N HIS A 22 -20.44 8.80 -9.47
CA HIS A 22 -19.09 8.95 -10.04
C HIS A 22 -18.13 9.59 -9.05
N MET A 23 -18.60 10.55 -8.25
CA MET A 23 -17.82 11.14 -7.16
C MET A 23 -17.42 10.09 -6.13
N SER A 24 -18.30 9.14 -5.81
CA SER A 24 -18.00 8.03 -4.91
C SER A 24 -16.87 7.13 -5.44
N TYR A 25 -16.76 6.97 -6.76
CA TYR A 25 -15.65 6.22 -7.37
C TYR A 25 -14.32 6.96 -7.22
N PHE A 26 -14.27 8.28 -7.43
CA PHE A 26 -13.05 9.05 -7.20
C PHE A 26 -12.64 9.04 -5.73
N ILE A 27 -13.59 9.16 -4.79
CA ILE A 27 -13.32 8.98 -3.36
C ILE A 27 -12.79 7.57 -3.06
N GLY A 28 -13.42 6.55 -3.62
CA GLY A 28 -13.01 5.15 -3.46
C GLY A 28 -11.65 4.83 -4.10
N ASN A 29 -11.30 5.55 -5.18
CA ASN A 29 -9.98 5.44 -5.81
C ASN A 29 -8.90 6.23 -5.08
N TYR A 30 -9.26 7.23 -4.27
CA TYR A 30 -8.25 7.97 -3.52
C TYR A 30 -7.44 7.04 -2.62
N LYS A 31 -6.18 6.88 -2.93
CA LYS A 31 -5.19 6.11 -2.16
C LYS A 31 -3.95 6.98 -1.99
N GLY A 32 -3.29 6.83 -0.85
CA GLY A 32 -2.00 7.49 -0.60
C GLY A 32 -0.90 7.04 -1.56
N GLY A 33 0.30 7.55 -1.38
CA GLY A 33 1.47 7.12 -2.12
C GLY A 33 1.77 5.63 -1.95
N ARG A 34 2.52 5.06 -2.88
CA ARG A 34 2.96 3.66 -2.83
C ARG A 34 3.97 3.47 -1.71
N ASN A 35 3.74 2.50 -0.84
CA ASN A 35 4.66 2.15 0.24
C ASN A 35 4.76 0.63 0.34
N GLU A 36 5.91 0.06 -0.06
CA GLU A 36 6.21 -1.38 -0.01
C GLU A 36 7.68 -1.62 0.29
N SER A 37 7.97 -2.74 0.95
CA SER A 37 9.31 -3.32 1.00
C SER A 37 9.36 -4.53 0.07
N PHE A 38 10.34 -4.55 -0.81
CA PHE A 38 10.51 -5.62 -1.80
C PHE A 38 11.54 -6.65 -1.36
N MET A 39 12.40 -6.29 -0.40
CA MET A 39 13.46 -7.14 0.11
C MET A 39 13.44 -7.25 1.63
N TYR A 40 13.95 -8.37 2.15
CA TYR A 40 14.01 -8.66 3.58
C TYR A 40 15.33 -9.30 3.98
N GLY A 41 15.97 -8.80 5.03
CA GLY A 41 17.26 -9.26 5.52
C GLY A 41 18.32 -8.16 5.45
N ALA A 42 19.58 -8.54 5.31
CA ALA A 42 20.69 -7.60 5.17
C ALA A 42 21.70 -8.08 4.13
N ASP A 43 22.35 -7.13 3.46
CA ASP A 43 23.49 -7.37 2.58
C ASP A 43 24.49 -6.22 2.74
N GLU A 44 25.72 -6.52 3.18
CA GLU A 44 26.78 -5.54 3.38
C GLU A 44 27.46 -5.14 2.08
N ASN A 45 27.28 -5.91 1.00
CA ASN A 45 28.01 -5.73 -0.26
C ASN A 45 27.23 -4.95 -1.32
N ILE A 46 25.90 -4.97 -1.26
CA ILE A 46 25.07 -4.25 -2.21
C ILE A 46 25.31 -2.72 -2.09
N HIS A 47 25.51 -2.04 -3.22
CA HIS A 47 25.49 -0.58 -3.26
C HIS A 47 24.06 -0.13 -3.57
N CYS A 48 23.49 0.71 -2.73
CA CYS A 48 22.13 1.22 -2.87
C CYS A 48 22.11 2.72 -3.04
N PHE A 49 21.14 3.18 -3.82
CA PHE A 49 20.84 4.59 -4.11
C PHE A 49 19.42 4.89 -3.67
N ASP A 50 19.26 5.92 -2.85
CA ASP A 50 17.97 6.43 -2.39
C ASP A 50 17.57 7.61 -3.29
N TYR A 51 16.59 7.36 -4.15
CA TYR A 51 16.08 8.33 -5.12
C TYR A 51 14.72 8.88 -4.70
N ASP A 52 14.48 10.14 -5.06
CA ASP A 52 13.24 10.85 -4.76
C ASP A 52 12.78 11.68 -5.96
N LEU A 53 11.47 11.74 -6.19
CA LEU A 53 10.89 12.64 -7.18
C LEU A 53 10.98 14.09 -6.70
N VAL A 54 11.51 14.96 -7.54
CA VAL A 54 11.68 16.38 -7.19
C VAL A 54 10.34 17.08 -7.13
N SER A 55 9.89 17.50 -5.92
CA SER A 55 8.62 18.23 -5.70
C SER A 55 7.39 17.48 -6.20
N ALA A 56 7.27 16.19 -5.90
CA ALA A 56 6.31 15.24 -6.47
C ALA A 56 4.87 15.77 -6.57
N TYR A 57 4.24 16.13 -5.46
CA TYR A 57 2.84 16.53 -5.44
C TYR A 57 2.58 17.90 -6.04
N THR A 58 3.45 18.87 -5.82
CA THR A 58 3.31 20.21 -6.42
C THR A 58 3.50 20.16 -7.94
N THR A 59 4.42 19.34 -8.43
CA THR A 59 4.58 19.10 -9.88
C THR A 59 3.32 18.45 -10.47
N ALA A 60 2.78 17.42 -9.84
CA ALA A 60 1.53 16.81 -10.29
C ALA A 60 0.36 17.81 -10.31
N MET A 61 0.26 18.65 -9.28
CA MET A 61 -0.82 19.65 -9.16
C MET A 61 -0.74 20.75 -10.21
N SER A 62 0.44 21.14 -10.69
CA SER A 62 0.57 22.16 -11.73
C SER A 62 -0.07 21.73 -13.07
N HIS A 63 -0.25 20.43 -13.27
CA HIS A 63 -0.91 19.87 -14.46
C HIS A 63 -2.43 19.88 -14.37
N LEU A 64 -3.00 19.90 -13.15
CA LEU A 64 -4.43 19.76 -12.94
C LEU A 64 -5.22 20.85 -13.69
N ALA A 65 -6.11 20.42 -14.57
CA ALA A 65 -7.11 21.27 -15.18
C ALA A 65 -8.37 21.33 -14.32
N LEU A 66 -9.22 22.34 -14.49
CA LEU A 66 -10.56 22.32 -13.91
C LEU A 66 -11.40 21.26 -14.64
N PRO A 67 -12.14 20.38 -13.94
CA PRO A 67 -13.05 19.45 -14.59
C PRO A 67 -14.27 20.18 -15.17
N GLU A 68 -14.66 19.86 -16.40
CA GLU A 68 -15.90 20.35 -17.01
C GLU A 68 -17.06 19.41 -16.61
N TYR A 69 -17.57 19.56 -15.40
CA TYR A 69 -18.51 18.61 -14.78
C TYR A 69 -19.78 18.35 -15.58
N ASN A 70 -20.32 19.37 -16.26
CA ASN A 70 -21.53 19.27 -17.08
C ASN A 70 -21.34 18.52 -18.41
N LYS A 71 -20.09 18.22 -18.78
CA LYS A 71 -19.73 17.38 -19.93
C LYS A 71 -19.26 15.97 -19.51
N GLY A 72 -19.36 15.65 -18.23
CA GLY A 72 -19.06 14.31 -17.76
C GLY A 72 -20.06 13.29 -18.31
N HIS A 73 -19.55 12.13 -18.75
CA HIS A 73 -20.38 11.09 -19.38
C HIS A 73 -19.82 9.69 -19.14
N LEU A 74 -20.68 8.69 -19.28
CA LEU A 74 -20.26 7.30 -19.37
C LEU A 74 -19.47 7.10 -20.66
N ILE A 75 -18.40 6.32 -20.58
CA ILE A 75 -17.53 6.00 -21.72
C ILE A 75 -17.33 4.49 -21.81
N THR A 76 -17.28 3.94 -23.03
CA THR A 76 -17.10 2.50 -23.24
C THR A 76 -15.63 2.09 -23.10
N GLN A 77 -15.39 0.78 -23.04
CA GLN A 77 -14.00 0.25 -23.02
C GLN A 77 -13.30 0.55 -24.35
N GLU A 78 -13.99 0.40 -25.47
CA GLU A 78 -13.47 0.67 -26.80
C GLU A 78 -13.08 2.14 -26.98
N ASP A 79 -13.90 3.06 -26.46
CA ASP A 79 -13.59 4.49 -26.50
C ASP A 79 -12.33 4.80 -25.69
N VAL A 80 -12.20 4.23 -24.47
CA VAL A 80 -11.00 4.44 -23.64
C VAL A 80 -9.75 3.83 -24.29
N GLU A 81 -9.87 2.67 -24.95
CA GLU A 81 -8.76 2.04 -25.67
C GLU A 81 -8.31 2.85 -26.89
N SER A 82 -9.19 3.67 -27.46
CA SER A 82 -8.88 4.57 -28.59
C SER A 82 -8.32 5.92 -28.15
N MET A 83 -8.41 6.28 -26.85
CA MET A 83 -7.92 7.56 -26.33
C MET A 83 -6.40 7.67 -26.45
N SER A 84 -5.92 8.86 -26.76
CA SER A 84 -4.50 9.17 -26.72
C SER A 84 -3.96 9.18 -25.29
N SER A 85 -2.65 8.97 -25.13
CA SER A 85 -2.01 9.13 -23.82
C SER A 85 -2.20 10.54 -23.24
N GLU A 86 -2.29 11.56 -24.09
CA GLU A 86 -2.52 12.95 -23.67
C GLU A 86 -3.93 13.11 -23.07
N ASP A 87 -4.96 12.56 -23.71
CA ASP A 87 -6.34 12.60 -23.20
C ASP A 87 -6.46 11.87 -21.86
N LEU A 88 -5.83 10.70 -21.73
CA LEU A 88 -5.79 9.91 -20.48
C LEU A 88 -5.07 10.63 -19.34
N LEU A 89 -4.12 11.53 -19.66
CA LEU A 89 -3.33 12.26 -18.68
C LEU A 89 -3.89 13.67 -18.40
N THR A 90 -4.74 14.22 -19.26
CA THR A 90 -5.28 15.58 -19.09
C THR A 90 -6.71 15.57 -18.58
N GLY A 91 -7.53 14.61 -19.01
CA GLY A 91 -8.90 14.41 -18.54
C GLY A 91 -9.00 13.56 -17.28
N TYR A 92 -10.21 13.43 -16.77
CA TYR A 92 -10.51 12.73 -15.52
C TYR A 92 -11.31 11.47 -15.80
N LEU A 93 -10.57 10.43 -16.17
CA LEU A 93 -11.12 9.09 -16.33
C LEU A 93 -11.19 8.38 -14.98
N ILE A 94 -12.29 7.65 -14.74
CA ILE A 94 -12.41 6.67 -13.67
C ILE A 94 -13.00 5.38 -14.22
N ILE A 95 -12.30 4.26 -14.01
CA ILE A 95 -12.69 2.93 -14.43
C ILE A 95 -12.99 2.09 -13.20
N ASN A 96 -14.16 1.48 -13.15
CA ASN A 96 -14.49 0.42 -12.21
C ASN A 96 -14.42 -0.91 -12.95
N GLY A 97 -13.55 -1.82 -12.52
CA GLY A 97 -13.32 -3.06 -13.24
C GLY A 97 -12.53 -4.10 -12.47
N SER A 98 -11.98 -5.05 -13.23
CA SER A 98 -11.05 -6.06 -12.74
C SER A 98 -9.81 -6.11 -13.62
N PHE A 99 -8.70 -6.58 -13.05
CA PHE A 99 -7.42 -6.62 -13.75
C PHE A 99 -6.68 -7.93 -13.51
N ASN A 100 -5.81 -8.25 -14.47
CA ASN A 100 -4.88 -9.36 -14.38
C ASN A 100 -3.55 -8.97 -15.05
N PHE A 101 -2.46 -8.95 -14.27
CA PHE A 101 -1.10 -8.76 -14.77
C PHE A 101 -0.47 -10.10 -15.18
N PRO A 102 0.44 -10.10 -16.14
CA PRO A 102 1.35 -11.22 -16.38
C PRO A 102 2.11 -11.60 -15.10
N LYS A 103 2.40 -12.90 -14.93
CA LYS A 103 3.08 -13.43 -13.72
C LYS A 103 4.49 -12.90 -13.54
N GLU A 104 5.11 -12.47 -14.63
CA GLU A 104 6.48 -11.94 -14.72
C GLU A 104 6.59 -10.51 -14.21
N VAL A 105 5.47 -9.80 -14.06
CA VAL A 105 5.45 -8.41 -13.60
C VAL A 105 5.86 -8.36 -12.13
N LYS A 106 7.06 -7.88 -11.87
CA LYS A 106 7.65 -7.83 -10.52
C LYS A 106 7.03 -6.75 -9.64
N TYR A 107 6.64 -5.62 -10.24
CA TYR A 107 6.11 -4.45 -9.53
C TYR A 107 4.75 -4.01 -10.11
N PRO A 108 3.67 -4.81 -9.95
CA PRO A 108 2.34 -4.44 -10.44
C PRO A 108 1.94 -3.05 -9.96
N SER A 109 1.25 -2.27 -10.79
CA SER A 109 0.98 -0.86 -10.50
C SER A 109 -0.36 -0.60 -9.83
N ILE A 110 -1.31 -1.53 -9.91
CA ILE A 110 -2.69 -1.29 -9.45
C ILE A 110 -2.85 -1.55 -7.95
N PRO A 111 -3.20 -0.51 -7.16
CA PRO A 111 -3.39 -0.64 -5.72
C PRO A 111 -4.74 -1.25 -5.36
N CYS A 112 -4.75 -2.22 -4.45
CA CYS A 112 -5.94 -2.81 -3.85
C CYS A 112 -5.98 -2.57 -2.34
N TYR A 113 -7.14 -2.19 -1.79
CA TYR A 113 -7.33 -2.13 -0.34
C TYR A 113 -7.59 -3.52 0.24
N ILE A 114 -6.94 -3.82 1.36
CA ILE A 114 -7.25 -4.98 2.20
C ILE A 114 -8.18 -4.56 3.33
N ASP A 115 -7.90 -3.41 3.90
CA ASP A 115 -8.66 -2.75 4.95
C ASP A 115 -8.59 -1.22 4.73
N SER A 116 -9.16 -0.43 5.62
CA SER A 116 -9.20 1.03 5.50
C SER A 116 -7.83 1.72 5.46
N SER A 117 -6.74 1.01 5.81
CA SER A 117 -5.40 1.61 5.95
C SER A 117 -4.30 0.91 5.15
N THR A 118 -4.56 -0.31 4.66
CA THR A 118 -3.54 -1.12 4.02
C THR A 118 -3.81 -1.31 2.55
N THR A 119 -2.86 -0.86 1.75
CA THR A 119 -2.84 -1.03 0.30
C THR A 119 -1.80 -2.08 -0.10
N VAL A 120 -2.15 -2.94 -1.05
CA VAL A 120 -1.26 -3.93 -1.69
C VAL A 120 -1.35 -3.80 -3.21
N TYR A 121 -0.35 -4.32 -3.90
CA TYR A 121 -0.25 -4.33 -5.36
C TYR A 121 -0.16 -5.76 -5.88
N PRO A 122 -1.31 -6.46 -6.00
CA PRO A 122 -1.35 -7.86 -6.41
C PRO A 122 -1.34 -8.01 -7.93
N LEU A 123 -1.20 -9.26 -8.41
CA LEU A 123 -1.29 -9.58 -9.84
C LEU A 123 -2.73 -9.52 -10.35
N THR A 124 -3.72 -9.85 -9.52
CA THR A 124 -5.13 -9.85 -9.92
C THR A 124 -6.01 -9.18 -8.87
N GLY A 125 -7.11 -8.56 -9.31
CA GLY A 125 -8.06 -7.97 -8.38
C GLY A 125 -9.17 -7.16 -9.03
N LYS A 126 -9.98 -6.53 -8.17
CA LYS A 126 -10.92 -5.48 -8.56
C LYS A 126 -10.26 -4.12 -8.37
N CYS A 127 -10.56 -3.19 -9.23
CA CYS A 127 -9.94 -1.88 -9.24
C CYS A 127 -10.93 -0.73 -9.43
N LEU A 128 -10.52 0.41 -8.93
CA LEU A 128 -10.91 1.72 -9.41
C LEU A 128 -9.62 2.37 -9.92
N LEU A 129 -9.59 2.80 -11.18
CA LEU A 129 -8.39 3.33 -11.86
C LEU A 129 -8.67 4.68 -12.46
N THR A 130 -7.71 5.57 -12.37
CA THR A 130 -7.66 6.81 -13.15
C THR A 130 -6.85 6.63 -14.43
N GLY A 131 -6.88 7.60 -15.33
CA GLY A 131 -6.14 7.57 -16.60
C GLY A 131 -4.65 7.24 -16.43
N PRO A 132 -3.87 7.91 -15.55
CA PRO A 132 -2.47 7.58 -15.31
C PRO A 132 -2.22 6.13 -14.86
N GLU A 133 -3.08 5.59 -13.97
CA GLU A 133 -2.97 4.20 -13.50
C GLU A 133 -3.32 3.20 -14.60
N TYR A 134 -4.33 3.51 -15.42
CA TYR A 134 -4.69 2.70 -16.57
C TYR A 134 -3.55 2.62 -17.58
N LEU A 135 -2.98 3.78 -17.94
CA LEU A 135 -1.87 3.87 -18.90
C LEU A 135 -0.67 3.02 -18.46
N LEU A 136 -0.26 3.14 -17.19
CA LEU A 136 0.83 2.34 -16.65
C LEU A 136 0.49 0.85 -16.62
N ALA A 137 -0.71 0.47 -16.19
CA ALA A 137 -1.10 -0.94 -16.14
C ALA A 137 -1.09 -1.59 -17.52
N LYS A 138 -1.56 -0.88 -18.55
CA LYS A 138 -1.50 -1.34 -19.95
C LYS A 138 -0.06 -1.50 -20.43
N SER A 139 0.83 -0.57 -20.12
CA SER A 139 2.26 -0.68 -20.48
C SER A 139 2.95 -1.86 -19.79
N GLN A 140 2.47 -2.27 -18.62
CA GLN A 140 2.91 -3.49 -17.92
C GLN A 140 2.24 -4.77 -18.42
N GLY A 141 1.44 -4.72 -19.48
CA GLY A 141 0.76 -5.86 -20.07
C GLY A 141 -0.49 -6.33 -19.32
N ALA A 142 -1.08 -5.49 -18.46
CA ALA A 142 -2.29 -5.85 -17.74
C ALA A 142 -3.50 -6.00 -18.68
N SER A 143 -4.25 -7.08 -18.51
CA SER A 143 -5.61 -7.24 -19.04
C SER A 143 -6.58 -6.59 -18.07
N ILE A 144 -7.40 -5.63 -18.53
CA ILE A 144 -8.35 -4.90 -17.71
C ILE A 144 -9.73 -5.05 -18.32
N THR A 145 -10.70 -5.55 -17.54
CA THR A 145 -12.09 -5.71 -17.93
C THR A 145 -12.93 -4.66 -17.22
N PHE A 146 -13.64 -3.82 -17.98
CA PHE A 146 -14.46 -2.76 -17.43
C PHE A 146 -15.84 -3.27 -17.00
N LYS A 147 -16.26 -2.83 -15.84
CA LYS A 147 -17.65 -2.95 -15.39
C LYS A 147 -18.41 -1.66 -15.70
N SER A 148 -17.78 -0.53 -15.50
CA SER A 148 -18.30 0.80 -15.82
C SER A 148 -17.13 1.79 -15.85
N SER A 149 -17.24 2.82 -16.66
CA SER A 149 -16.25 3.89 -16.75
C SER A 149 -16.94 5.23 -17.00
N TYR A 150 -16.30 6.28 -16.51
CA TYR A 150 -16.81 7.65 -16.61
C TYR A 150 -15.65 8.59 -16.91
N TYR A 151 -15.90 9.54 -17.80
CA TYR A 151 -14.92 10.53 -18.20
C TYR A 151 -15.46 11.95 -18.03
N ILE A 152 -14.63 12.83 -17.48
CA ILE A 152 -14.89 14.24 -17.36
C ILE A 152 -13.79 14.98 -18.12
N PRO A 153 -14.09 15.68 -19.21
CA PRO A 153 -13.09 16.43 -19.95
C PRO A 153 -12.58 17.62 -19.13
N PRO A 154 -11.38 18.13 -19.42
CA PRO A 154 -10.89 19.35 -18.83
C PRO A 154 -11.71 20.54 -19.33
N LYS A 155 -11.91 21.54 -18.47
CA LYS A 155 -12.44 22.83 -18.87
C LYS A 155 -11.38 23.57 -19.67
N GLU A 156 -11.76 24.03 -20.84
CA GLU A 156 -10.89 24.73 -21.76
C GLU A 156 -11.22 26.21 -21.85
N THR A 157 -10.22 27.01 -22.18
CA THR A 157 -10.36 28.40 -22.54
C THR A 157 -9.71 28.65 -23.89
N LYS A 158 -10.32 29.53 -24.66
CA LYS A 158 -9.82 29.95 -25.96
C LYS A 158 -9.01 31.22 -25.79
N ARG A 159 -7.78 31.21 -26.27
CA ARG A 159 -6.88 32.35 -26.26
C ARG A 159 -6.39 32.66 -27.68
N LYS A 160 -6.47 33.90 -28.08
CA LYS A 160 -5.86 34.35 -29.35
C LYS A 160 -4.39 34.65 -29.15
N VAL A 161 -3.54 34.00 -29.96
CA VAL A 161 -2.09 34.27 -30.04
C VAL A 161 -1.79 34.68 -31.47
N GLY A 162 -1.79 36.01 -31.72
CA GLY A 162 -1.76 36.56 -33.07
C GLY A 162 -3.04 36.21 -33.85
N PRO A 163 -2.94 35.67 -35.07
CA PRO A 163 -4.08 35.24 -35.86
C PRO A 163 -4.65 33.87 -35.46
N VAL A 164 -3.97 33.12 -34.60
CA VAL A 164 -4.34 31.74 -34.24
C VAL A 164 -5.13 31.72 -32.94
N GLU A 165 -6.31 31.07 -32.94
CA GLU A 165 -7.04 30.72 -31.72
C GLU A 165 -6.52 29.40 -31.16
N ILE A 166 -5.98 29.43 -29.94
CA ILE A 166 -5.46 28.25 -29.25
C ILE A 166 -6.41 27.92 -28.11
N THR A 167 -6.83 26.65 -28.03
CA THR A 167 -7.62 26.13 -26.93
C THR A 167 -6.67 25.48 -25.91
N THR A 168 -6.76 25.90 -24.66
CA THR A 168 -5.89 25.38 -23.58
C THR A 168 -6.70 25.04 -22.34
N PRO A 169 -6.33 23.96 -21.60
CA PRO A 169 -6.96 23.64 -20.32
C PRO A 169 -6.75 24.75 -19.28
N VAL A 170 -7.78 25.03 -18.49
CA VAL A 170 -7.70 25.98 -17.36
C VAL A 170 -7.02 25.30 -16.17
N LYS A 171 -5.79 25.64 -15.86
CA LYS A 171 -4.95 25.05 -14.81
C LYS A 171 -4.86 25.96 -13.55
N PRO A 172 -5.75 25.84 -12.57
CA PRO A 172 -5.89 26.80 -11.46
C PRO A 172 -4.71 26.81 -10.49
N PHE A 173 -3.90 25.74 -10.46
CA PHE A 173 -2.78 25.62 -9.53
C PHE A 173 -1.42 25.94 -10.17
N CYS A 174 -1.34 26.07 -11.49
CA CYS A 174 -0.07 26.23 -12.20
C CYS A 174 0.69 27.48 -11.73
N ASP A 175 0.02 28.62 -11.76
CA ASP A 175 0.65 29.92 -11.45
C ASP A 175 1.05 30.01 -9.98
N ILE A 176 0.14 29.70 -9.06
CA ILE A 176 0.41 29.77 -7.63
C ILE A 176 1.53 28.81 -7.20
N ILE A 177 1.59 27.60 -7.77
CA ILE A 177 2.69 26.67 -7.50
C ILE A 177 3.99 27.20 -8.09
N GLY A 178 3.96 27.76 -9.28
CA GLY A 178 5.10 28.41 -9.90
C GLY A 178 5.69 29.52 -9.03
N GLU A 179 4.84 30.41 -8.52
CA GLU A 179 5.24 31.49 -7.61
C GLU A 179 5.83 30.95 -6.29
N ILE A 180 5.17 29.97 -5.65
CA ILE A 180 5.67 29.33 -4.42
C ILE A 180 7.04 28.70 -4.66
N GLN A 181 7.22 28.00 -5.77
CA GLN A 181 8.50 27.37 -6.07
C GLN A 181 9.59 28.40 -6.44
N ALA A 182 9.24 29.47 -7.12
CA ALA A 182 10.16 30.58 -7.42
C ALA A 182 10.65 31.22 -6.12
N LYS A 183 9.73 31.58 -5.23
CA LYS A 183 10.06 32.15 -3.91
C LYS A 183 10.89 31.20 -3.06
N ARG A 184 10.58 29.89 -3.07
CA ARG A 184 11.37 28.90 -2.35
C ARG A 184 12.84 28.86 -2.80
N ARG A 185 13.11 29.05 -4.09
CA ARG A 185 14.48 29.03 -4.64
C ARG A 185 15.31 30.25 -4.26
N GLU A 186 14.68 31.37 -3.88
CA GLU A 186 15.40 32.56 -3.40
C GLU A 186 16.11 32.32 -2.05
N PHE A 187 15.73 31.26 -1.32
CA PHE A 187 16.26 30.98 0.01
C PHE A 187 17.11 29.73 0.07
N PRO A 188 18.20 29.70 0.87
CA PRO A 188 19.06 28.52 1.04
C PRO A 188 18.27 27.30 1.46
N LYS A 189 18.61 26.12 0.91
CA LYS A 189 17.98 24.84 1.24
C LYS A 189 18.09 24.59 2.76
N GLY A 190 16.96 24.32 3.41
CA GLY A 190 16.87 24.07 4.86
C GLY A 190 16.69 25.32 5.72
N SER A 191 16.74 26.55 5.18
CA SER A 191 16.37 27.75 5.91
C SER A 191 14.86 27.77 6.26
N VAL A 192 14.48 28.56 7.27
CA VAL A 192 13.09 28.65 7.73
C VAL A 192 12.15 29.06 6.59
N LEU A 193 12.53 30.06 5.78
CA LEU A 193 11.72 30.51 4.64
C LEU A 193 11.63 29.46 3.55
N ASN A 194 12.74 28.76 3.22
CA ASN A 194 12.69 27.66 2.27
C ASN A 194 11.76 26.54 2.72
N LEU A 195 11.77 26.20 4.02
CA LEU A 195 10.86 25.22 4.61
C LEU A 195 9.42 25.71 4.63
N LEU A 196 9.19 26.99 4.92
CA LEU A 196 7.86 27.59 4.91
C LEU A 196 7.22 27.47 3.52
N TYR A 197 7.89 27.88 2.46
CA TYR A 197 7.38 27.77 1.10
C TYR A 197 7.18 26.30 0.67
N LYS A 198 8.02 25.38 1.13
CA LYS A 198 7.80 23.95 0.95
C LYS A 198 6.49 23.49 1.55
N GLU A 199 6.23 23.88 2.81
CA GLU A 199 5.00 23.51 3.52
C GLU A 199 3.76 24.19 2.92
N MET A 200 3.89 25.42 2.43
CA MET A 200 2.81 26.08 1.69
C MET A 200 2.38 25.29 0.46
N GLY A 201 3.33 24.85 -0.39
CA GLY A 201 3.04 24.01 -1.53
C GLY A 201 2.39 22.67 -1.15
N ASN A 202 2.91 22.01 -0.11
CA ASN A 202 2.36 20.74 0.36
C ASN A 202 0.97 20.89 0.99
N SER A 203 0.67 22.04 1.63
CA SER A 203 -0.61 22.28 2.27
C SER A 203 -1.74 22.48 1.26
N ILE A 204 -1.47 22.96 0.07
CA ILE A 204 -2.47 23.03 -1.03
C ILE A 204 -2.98 21.62 -1.34
N TYR A 205 -2.05 20.65 -1.54
CA TYR A 205 -2.43 19.26 -1.72
C TYR A 205 -3.18 18.70 -0.50
N GLY A 206 -2.70 18.98 0.71
CA GLY A 206 -3.36 18.57 1.94
C GLY A 206 -4.83 19.05 2.05
N ASN A 207 -5.12 20.24 1.56
CA ASN A 207 -6.47 20.79 1.51
C ASN A 207 -7.35 20.20 0.41
N LEU A 208 -6.77 19.81 -0.73
CA LEU A 208 -7.51 19.08 -1.77
C LEU A 208 -8.13 17.77 -1.27
N VAL A 209 -7.40 17.05 -0.41
CA VAL A 209 -7.82 15.73 0.11
C VAL A 209 -8.60 15.81 1.42
N ARG A 210 -8.71 16.99 2.01
CA ARG A 210 -9.35 17.18 3.30
C ARG A 210 -10.84 16.85 3.22
N GLY A 211 -11.36 16.13 4.22
CA GLY A 211 -12.75 15.69 4.27
C GLY A 211 -13.04 14.36 3.55
N MET A 212 -12.12 13.83 2.72
CA MET A 212 -12.33 12.57 1.99
C MET A 212 -12.25 11.31 2.87
N SER A 213 -11.70 11.41 4.07
CA SER A 213 -11.57 10.30 5.01
C SER A 213 -12.27 10.60 6.33
N ASN A 214 -12.61 9.55 7.09
CA ASN A 214 -13.17 9.67 8.44
C ASN A 214 -12.12 10.08 9.49
N LYS A 215 -11.10 10.85 9.09
CA LYS A 215 -10.08 11.36 10.00
C LYS A 215 -10.72 12.29 11.04
N LYS A 216 -10.38 12.06 12.30
CA LYS A 216 -10.83 12.90 13.41
C LYS A 216 -9.65 13.70 13.97
N SER A 217 -9.90 14.94 14.37
CA SER A 217 -8.99 15.79 15.10
C SER A 217 -9.60 16.13 16.45
N PHE A 218 -8.74 16.32 17.45
CA PHE A 218 -9.20 16.78 18.76
C PHE A 218 -9.47 18.28 18.69
N ASP A 219 -10.71 18.66 19.01
CA ASP A 219 -11.10 20.06 19.13
C ASP A 219 -10.94 20.53 20.57
N THR A 220 -10.04 21.48 20.79
CA THR A 220 -9.74 22.02 22.14
C THR A 220 -10.86 22.86 22.71
N LYS A 221 -11.76 23.39 21.87
CA LYS A 221 -12.92 24.18 22.34
C LYS A 221 -14.00 23.29 22.94
N SER A 222 -14.38 22.24 22.22
CA SER A 222 -15.43 21.31 22.68
C SER A 222 -14.91 20.16 23.52
N GLY A 223 -13.59 19.91 23.57
CA GLY A 223 -12.99 18.75 24.25
C GLY A 223 -13.31 17.40 23.58
N LYS A 224 -13.76 17.40 22.33
CA LYS A 224 -14.23 16.21 21.63
C LYS A 224 -13.37 15.91 20.40
N MET A 225 -13.42 14.64 19.95
CA MET A 225 -12.86 14.24 18.67
C MET A 225 -13.88 14.54 17.56
N LEU A 226 -13.64 15.60 16.80
CA LEU A 226 -14.49 16.01 15.68
C LEU A 226 -13.93 15.49 14.35
N ARG A 227 -14.82 15.21 13.40
CA ARG A 227 -14.43 14.86 12.03
C ARG A 227 -13.78 16.08 11.37
N VAL A 228 -12.68 15.84 10.65
CA VAL A 228 -12.03 16.88 9.85
C VAL A 228 -12.87 17.13 8.61
N GLY A 229 -13.52 18.28 8.53
CA GLY A 229 -14.37 18.67 7.39
C GLY A 229 -13.57 18.98 6.12
N ALA A 230 -14.28 19.07 5.00
CA ALA A 230 -13.73 19.57 3.75
C ALA A 230 -13.42 21.06 3.83
N THR A 231 -12.56 21.55 2.93
CA THR A 231 -12.29 22.96 2.70
C THR A 231 -12.94 23.41 1.38
N GLU A 232 -12.91 24.69 1.07
CA GLU A 232 -13.44 25.22 -0.17
C GLU A 232 -12.76 24.65 -1.43
N ILE A 233 -11.48 24.28 -1.31
CA ILE A 233 -10.72 23.67 -2.42
C ILE A 233 -10.71 22.14 -2.40
N SER A 234 -11.37 21.49 -1.43
CA SER A 234 -11.42 20.02 -1.36
C SER A 234 -12.14 19.46 -2.59
N ASN A 235 -11.43 18.60 -3.33
CA ASN A 235 -11.93 18.05 -4.57
C ASN A 235 -11.46 16.61 -4.76
N PRO A 236 -12.35 15.61 -4.67
CA PRO A 236 -12.00 14.19 -4.79
C PRO A 236 -11.39 13.80 -6.13
N ILE A 237 -11.84 14.43 -7.22
CA ILE A 237 -11.35 14.13 -8.57
C ILE A 237 -9.89 14.56 -8.69
N LEU A 238 -9.60 15.82 -8.36
CA LEU A 238 -8.25 16.38 -8.42
C LEU A 238 -7.31 15.69 -7.44
N ALA A 239 -7.78 15.39 -6.22
CA ALA A 239 -7.02 14.70 -5.20
C ALA A 239 -6.66 13.26 -5.60
N SER A 240 -7.63 12.52 -6.14
CA SER A 240 -7.45 11.14 -6.61
C SER A 240 -6.47 11.10 -7.78
N TRP A 241 -6.66 11.99 -8.77
CA TRP A 241 -5.76 12.08 -9.93
C TRP A 241 -4.33 12.42 -9.51
N THR A 242 -4.13 13.40 -8.61
CA THR A 242 -2.80 13.82 -8.14
C THR A 242 -2.01 12.67 -7.54
N THR A 243 -2.62 11.94 -6.60
CA THR A 243 -1.94 10.79 -5.97
C THR A 243 -1.74 9.63 -6.94
N ALA A 244 -2.69 9.39 -7.81
CA ALA A 244 -2.60 8.36 -8.83
C ALA A 244 -1.47 8.67 -9.82
N PHE A 245 -1.33 9.92 -10.27
CA PHE A 245 -0.25 10.31 -11.17
C PHE A 245 1.13 10.14 -10.54
N VAL A 246 1.36 10.66 -9.32
CA VAL A 246 2.65 10.47 -8.60
C VAL A 246 2.94 8.99 -8.41
N ARG A 247 1.95 8.21 -8.00
CA ARG A 247 2.07 6.76 -7.80
C ARG A 247 2.39 6.03 -9.11
N SER A 248 1.84 6.51 -10.22
CA SER A 248 2.08 5.94 -11.55
C SER A 248 3.46 6.31 -12.09
N VAL A 249 3.93 7.54 -11.89
CA VAL A 249 5.32 7.93 -12.24
C VAL A 249 6.33 7.05 -11.48
N ILE A 250 6.15 6.89 -10.17
CA ILE A 250 6.98 5.97 -9.37
C ILE A 250 6.86 4.54 -9.91
N GLY A 251 5.64 4.05 -10.18
CA GLY A 251 5.40 2.71 -10.71
C GLY A 251 6.10 2.46 -12.05
N GLU A 252 6.12 3.45 -12.94
CA GLU A 252 6.85 3.40 -14.21
C GLU A 252 8.37 3.34 -13.98
N CYS A 253 8.91 4.12 -13.02
CA CYS A 253 10.31 4.03 -12.63
C CYS A 253 10.67 2.62 -12.11
N LEU A 254 9.85 2.04 -11.21
CA LEU A 254 10.07 0.69 -10.68
C LEU A 254 10.03 -0.37 -11.79
N HIS A 255 9.09 -0.25 -12.73
CA HIS A 255 8.99 -1.13 -13.88
C HIS A 255 10.24 -1.07 -14.75
N ASN A 256 10.68 0.15 -15.09
CA ASN A 256 11.85 0.35 -15.92
C ASN A 256 13.16 -0.05 -15.22
N VAL A 257 13.27 0.10 -13.90
CA VAL A 257 14.37 -0.49 -13.10
C VAL A 257 14.43 -2.00 -13.30
N SER A 258 13.27 -2.68 -13.27
CA SER A 258 13.20 -4.13 -13.51
C SER A 258 13.64 -4.50 -14.92
N LEU A 259 13.25 -3.73 -15.94
CA LEU A 259 13.67 -3.96 -17.33
C LEU A 259 15.18 -3.73 -17.54
N LEU A 260 15.78 -2.84 -16.75
CA LEU A 260 17.23 -2.61 -16.73
C LEU A 260 18.01 -3.67 -15.92
N GLY A 261 17.34 -4.69 -15.40
CA GLY A 261 17.94 -5.74 -14.57
C GLY A 261 18.26 -5.31 -13.13
N GLY A 262 17.81 -4.12 -12.71
CA GLY A 262 18.01 -3.61 -11.36
C GLY A 262 17.05 -4.21 -10.34
N LYS A 263 17.42 -4.06 -9.07
CA LYS A 263 16.61 -4.48 -7.91
C LYS A 263 16.13 -3.27 -7.15
N VAL A 264 14.87 -3.28 -6.75
CA VAL A 264 14.32 -2.27 -5.85
C VAL A 264 14.23 -2.86 -4.46
N VAL A 265 14.77 -2.17 -3.47
CA VAL A 265 14.71 -2.59 -2.05
C VAL A 265 13.39 -2.19 -1.43
N SER A 266 12.98 -0.94 -1.64
CA SER A 266 11.71 -0.42 -1.11
C SER A 266 11.24 0.81 -1.87
N VAL A 267 9.97 1.14 -1.72
CA VAL A 267 9.35 2.37 -2.21
C VAL A 267 8.61 3.07 -1.06
N THR A 268 8.73 4.38 -1.00
CA THR A 268 8.12 5.21 0.04
C THR A 268 7.56 6.49 -0.56
N THR A 269 6.29 6.45 -0.92
CA THR A 269 5.49 7.58 -1.45
C THR A 269 6.04 8.13 -2.77
N ASP A 270 7.05 8.96 -2.72
CA ASP A 270 7.69 9.67 -3.83
C ASP A 270 9.17 9.34 -4.02
N GLY A 271 9.69 8.42 -3.20
CA GLY A 271 11.06 7.94 -3.27
C GLY A 271 11.16 6.42 -3.25
N PHE A 272 12.30 5.89 -3.66
CA PHE A 272 12.59 4.46 -3.63
C PHE A 272 14.10 4.18 -3.60
N ILE A 273 14.46 3.02 -3.07
CA ILE A 273 15.83 2.56 -2.95
C ILE A 273 16.08 1.46 -3.98
N THR A 274 17.13 1.60 -4.78
CA THR A 274 17.53 0.62 -5.81
C THR A 274 19.06 0.47 -5.87
N ASP A 275 19.53 -0.59 -6.50
CA ASP A 275 20.94 -0.84 -6.76
C ASP A 275 21.47 -0.19 -8.06
N LEU A 276 20.62 0.48 -8.83
CA LEU A 276 21.01 1.12 -10.08
C LEU A 276 21.57 2.54 -9.87
N PRO A 277 22.83 2.80 -10.23
CA PRO A 277 23.39 4.14 -10.23
C PRO A 277 22.88 4.96 -11.42
N ASN A 278 22.97 6.31 -11.32
CA ASN A 278 22.65 7.25 -12.39
C ASN A 278 21.28 6.96 -13.04
N LEU A 279 20.28 6.80 -12.20
CA LEU A 279 18.97 6.26 -12.60
C LEU A 279 18.30 7.14 -13.65
N GLU A 280 18.27 8.47 -13.48
CA GLU A 280 17.61 9.36 -14.44
C GLU A 280 18.18 9.20 -15.85
N ASP A 281 19.50 9.17 -16.00
CA ASP A 281 20.16 8.98 -17.30
C ASP A 281 19.85 7.61 -17.92
N ARG A 282 19.74 6.57 -17.08
CA ARG A 282 19.37 5.24 -17.55
C ARG A 282 17.93 5.17 -18.03
N LEU A 283 17.01 5.82 -17.30
CA LEU A 283 15.61 5.89 -17.69
C LEU A 283 15.40 6.71 -18.96
N MET A 284 16.26 7.70 -19.22
CA MET A 284 16.21 8.49 -20.45
C MET A 284 16.63 7.71 -21.70
N LYS A 285 17.21 6.53 -21.58
CA LYS A 285 17.51 5.63 -22.71
C LYS A 285 16.26 4.95 -23.28
N PHE A 286 15.19 4.84 -22.53
CA PHE A 286 13.89 4.38 -23.05
C PHE A 286 13.29 5.45 -23.98
N LYS A 287 12.57 5.02 -25.01
CA LYS A 287 11.79 5.93 -25.86
C LYS A 287 10.76 6.69 -25.03
N GLU A 288 10.39 7.86 -25.47
CA GLU A 288 9.42 8.72 -24.75
C GLU A 288 8.06 8.03 -24.60
N ASN A 289 7.61 7.31 -25.63
CA ASN A 289 6.35 6.56 -25.60
C ASN A 289 6.38 5.36 -24.64
N ASP A 290 7.55 4.83 -24.30
CA ASP A 290 7.70 3.72 -23.35
C ASP A 290 7.74 4.23 -21.89
N ARG A 291 7.78 5.55 -21.69
CA ARG A 291 7.79 6.22 -20.39
C ARG A 291 6.93 7.49 -20.37
N PRO A 292 5.66 7.44 -20.80
CA PRO A 292 4.84 8.64 -20.99
C PRO A 292 4.61 9.43 -19.70
N LEU A 293 4.53 8.76 -18.56
CA LEU A 293 4.30 9.39 -17.25
C LEU A 293 5.53 10.17 -16.77
N LEU A 294 6.71 9.60 -16.85
CA LEU A 294 7.96 10.27 -16.51
C LEU A 294 8.26 11.39 -17.49
N SER A 295 7.93 11.21 -18.78
CA SER A 295 8.08 12.24 -19.81
C SER A 295 7.22 13.46 -19.52
N LEU A 296 5.95 13.25 -19.19
CA LEU A 296 5.05 14.34 -18.76
C LEU A 296 5.59 14.99 -17.47
N TYR A 297 5.99 14.19 -16.47
CA TYR A 297 6.52 14.72 -15.23
C TYR A 297 7.73 15.64 -15.45
N ARG A 298 8.66 15.26 -16.33
CA ARG A 298 9.84 16.07 -16.71
C ARG A 298 9.45 17.38 -17.40
N LYS A 299 8.49 17.33 -18.32
CA LYS A 299 7.93 18.54 -18.95
C LYS A 299 7.40 19.52 -17.89
N LEU A 300 6.58 19.03 -16.95
CA LEU A 300 6.03 19.84 -15.86
C LEU A 300 7.13 20.42 -14.95
N ARG A 301 8.18 19.63 -14.69
CA ARG A 301 9.35 20.12 -13.94
C ARG A 301 10.03 21.28 -14.68
N HIS A 302 10.22 21.14 -15.97
CA HIS A 302 10.81 22.21 -16.78
C HIS A 302 9.94 23.48 -16.80
N GLU A 303 8.62 23.33 -16.96
CA GLU A 303 7.69 24.47 -16.90
C GLU A 303 7.76 25.22 -15.56
N LEU A 304 7.88 24.51 -14.43
CA LEU A 304 7.92 25.10 -13.10
C LEU A 304 9.29 25.65 -12.68
N SER A 305 10.39 25.12 -13.20
CA SER A 305 11.72 25.39 -12.64
C SER A 305 12.84 25.58 -13.66
N GLN A 306 12.52 25.52 -14.95
CA GLN A 306 13.48 25.53 -16.07
C GLN A 306 14.50 24.39 -15.98
N SER A 307 14.19 23.34 -15.24
CA SER A 307 15.04 22.15 -15.05
C SER A 307 14.28 20.88 -15.40
N TYR A 308 14.89 20.04 -16.23
CA TYR A 308 14.36 18.71 -16.54
C TYR A 308 14.63 17.66 -15.47
N THR A 309 15.36 17.99 -14.40
CA THR A 309 15.63 17.05 -13.31
C THR A 309 14.33 16.62 -12.65
N SER A 310 14.01 15.34 -12.79
CA SER A 310 12.81 14.73 -12.24
C SER A 310 13.09 13.86 -11.01
N ILE A 311 14.28 13.28 -10.96
CA ILE A 311 14.73 12.35 -9.92
C ILE A 311 16.03 12.90 -9.31
N GLU A 312 16.07 13.03 -7.98
CA GLU A 312 17.29 13.40 -7.26
C GLU A 312 17.80 12.23 -6.40
N THR A 313 19.10 12.04 -6.34
CA THR A 313 19.73 11.14 -5.37
C THR A 313 19.78 11.85 -4.02
N LYS A 314 19.08 11.28 -3.03
CA LYS A 314 19.12 11.79 -1.65
C LYS A 314 20.37 11.33 -0.93
N GLN A 315 20.64 10.07 -1.03
CA GLN A 315 21.76 9.39 -0.37
C GLN A 315 22.11 8.13 -1.16
N ASP A 316 23.34 7.67 -0.98
CA ASP A 316 23.81 6.41 -1.52
C ASP A 316 24.85 5.79 -0.59
N GLY A 317 25.17 4.54 -0.84
CA GLY A 317 26.27 3.86 -0.19
C GLY A 317 26.11 2.36 -0.08
N ARG A 318 27.13 1.73 0.48
CA ARG A 318 27.25 0.28 0.57
C ARG A 318 26.57 -0.28 1.81
N GLY A 319 25.88 -1.38 1.62
CA GLY A 319 25.23 -2.17 2.67
C GLY A 319 23.87 -1.62 3.10
N ILE A 320 22.89 -2.53 3.19
CA ILE A 320 21.53 -2.19 3.61
C ILE A 320 20.91 -3.31 4.46
N ILE A 321 20.14 -2.91 5.45
CA ILE A 321 19.19 -3.74 6.18
C ILE A 321 17.78 -3.34 5.75
N SER A 322 16.93 -4.30 5.38
CA SER A 322 15.54 -4.07 5.00
C SER A 322 14.63 -5.08 5.67
N TRP A 323 13.52 -4.63 6.29
CA TRP A 323 12.63 -5.56 7.00
C TRP A 323 11.14 -5.32 6.75
N THR A 324 10.70 -4.09 6.56
CA THR A 324 9.28 -3.77 6.35
C THR A 324 9.12 -2.49 5.56
N THR A 325 7.91 -2.16 5.19
CA THR A 325 7.57 -0.86 4.61
C THR A 325 8.10 0.27 5.49
N ARG A 326 8.88 1.18 4.92
CA ARG A 326 9.59 2.25 5.62
C ARG A 326 10.58 1.74 6.69
N GLY A 327 11.07 0.53 6.53
CA GLY A 327 12.00 -0.12 7.44
C GLY A 327 13.31 -0.47 6.73
N GLN A 328 14.10 0.53 6.36
CA GLN A 328 15.43 0.39 5.77
C GLN A 328 16.46 1.17 6.57
N LEU A 329 17.66 0.59 6.69
CA LEU A 329 18.81 1.20 7.35
C LEU A 329 20.07 0.85 6.59
N GLY A 330 20.82 1.89 6.16
CA GLY A 330 22.13 1.71 5.55
C GLY A 330 23.17 1.24 6.56
N ILE A 331 23.96 0.22 6.22
CA ILE A 331 25.02 -0.30 7.07
C ILE A 331 26.22 0.66 7.01
N GLY A 332 26.84 0.81 5.86
CA GLY A 332 27.96 1.72 5.60
C GLY A 332 27.57 3.06 4.97
N SER A 333 26.27 3.39 4.86
CA SER A 333 25.75 4.56 4.16
C SER A 333 24.86 5.44 5.05
N ASN A 334 24.52 6.64 4.57
CA ASN A 334 23.61 7.53 5.28
C ASN A 334 22.11 7.25 4.99
N ILE A 335 21.79 6.19 4.26
CA ILE A 335 20.41 5.76 4.05
C ILE A 335 19.77 5.51 5.41
N LYS A 336 18.68 6.21 5.71
CA LYS A 336 18.03 6.18 7.01
C LYS A 336 16.73 5.39 6.93
N ALA A 337 16.44 4.66 8.00
CA ALA A 337 15.11 4.11 8.22
C ALA A 337 14.07 5.24 8.20
N THR A 338 13.11 5.16 7.29
CA THR A 338 12.08 6.18 7.09
C THR A 338 10.91 6.05 8.07
N THR A 339 10.85 4.99 8.87
CA THR A 339 9.77 4.70 9.82
C THR A 339 9.74 5.59 11.06
N GLY A 340 10.53 6.64 11.12
CA GLY A 340 10.66 7.47 12.32
C GLY A 340 11.37 6.74 13.47
N PHE A 341 12.13 5.70 13.17
CA PHE A 341 13.08 5.09 14.07
C PHE A 341 14.25 6.05 14.34
N GLN A 342 13.93 7.17 14.96
CA GLN A 342 14.90 7.92 15.73
C GLN A 342 14.90 7.28 17.11
N ILE A 343 15.69 6.25 17.31
CA ILE A 343 15.96 5.73 18.63
C ILE A 343 16.90 6.76 19.24
N LYS A 344 16.32 7.68 19.99
CA LYS A 344 17.08 8.70 20.71
C LYS A 344 17.99 7.98 21.70
N GLY A 345 19.30 8.20 21.58
CA GLY A 345 20.29 7.60 22.50
C GLY A 345 21.08 6.42 21.92
N TYR A 346 20.75 5.94 20.72
CA TYR A 346 21.57 4.93 20.05
C TYR A 346 22.40 5.58 18.95
N GLU A 347 23.68 5.27 18.94
CA GLU A 347 24.51 5.58 17.79
C GLU A 347 24.16 4.67 16.61
N LYS A 348 24.44 5.11 15.38
CA LYS A 348 24.12 4.34 14.18
C LYS A 348 24.73 2.93 14.19
N VAL A 349 25.97 2.81 14.67
CA VAL A 349 26.70 1.55 14.74
C VAL A 349 25.99 0.57 15.67
N GLU A 350 25.51 1.04 16.82
CA GLU A 350 24.75 0.22 17.78
C GLU A 350 23.42 -0.26 17.19
N LEU A 351 22.72 0.61 16.45
CA LEU A 351 21.49 0.23 15.76
C LEU A 351 21.72 -0.83 14.70
N VAL A 352 22.73 -0.66 13.86
CA VAL A 352 23.10 -1.64 12.83
C VAL A 352 23.42 -2.98 13.48
N SER A 353 24.26 -2.97 14.53
CA SER A 353 24.62 -4.18 15.28
C SER A 353 23.39 -4.86 15.90
N THR A 354 22.50 -4.09 16.52
CA THR A 354 21.26 -4.60 17.13
C THR A 354 20.34 -5.23 16.08
N PHE A 355 20.19 -4.59 14.93
CA PHE A 355 19.34 -5.10 13.86
C PHE A 355 19.92 -6.34 13.20
N LEU A 356 21.22 -6.40 12.95
CA LEU A 356 21.89 -7.59 12.44
C LEU A 356 21.77 -8.76 13.44
N ASN A 357 21.95 -8.52 14.73
CA ASN A 357 21.75 -9.53 15.76
C ASN A 357 20.29 -10.01 15.85
N THR A 358 19.33 -9.12 15.59
CA THR A 358 17.90 -9.50 15.53
C THR A 358 17.58 -10.33 14.29
N LEU A 359 18.26 -10.10 13.16
CA LEU A 359 18.14 -10.94 11.96
C LEU A 359 18.78 -12.32 12.11
N LYS A 360 19.84 -12.44 12.94
CA LYS A 360 20.42 -13.75 13.32
C LYS A 360 19.49 -14.57 14.19
N ASN A 361 18.78 -13.91 15.11
CA ASN A 361 17.92 -14.53 16.12
C ASN A 361 16.51 -13.92 16.02
N ARG A 362 15.77 -14.31 15.01
CA ARG A 362 14.48 -13.70 14.64
C ARG A 362 13.38 -13.80 15.69
N ASP A 363 13.49 -14.73 16.63
CA ASP A 363 12.59 -14.84 17.78
C ASP A 363 12.86 -13.76 18.84
N LYS A 364 13.99 -13.08 18.75
CA LYS A 364 14.33 -12.02 19.67
C LYS A 364 13.64 -10.73 19.28
N TYR A 365 13.20 -10.03 20.27
CA TYR A 365 12.77 -8.65 20.19
C TYR A 365 13.72 -7.80 21.05
N PHE A 366 13.81 -6.53 20.77
CA PHE A 366 14.46 -5.61 21.67
C PHE A 366 13.48 -4.52 22.13
N GLU A 367 13.70 -4.06 23.35
CA GLU A 367 12.94 -2.98 23.95
C GLU A 367 13.73 -1.69 23.82
N TYR A 368 13.04 -0.62 23.50
CA TYR A 368 13.61 0.70 23.42
C TYR A 368 12.64 1.73 23.91
N THR A 369 13.15 2.82 24.46
CA THR A 369 12.36 3.91 24.96
C THR A 369 12.25 5.01 23.90
N ARG A 370 11.03 5.31 23.48
CA ARG A 370 10.74 6.37 22.51
C ARG A 370 10.22 7.62 23.21
N THR A 371 10.82 8.75 22.88
CA THR A 371 10.28 10.05 23.26
C THR A 371 9.16 10.47 22.31
N ARG A 372 7.99 10.81 22.82
CA ARG A 372 6.90 11.41 22.05
C ARG A 372 6.34 12.63 22.75
N LEU A 373 5.82 13.58 21.99
CA LEU A 373 5.07 14.69 22.55
C LEU A 373 3.70 14.20 23.04
N ARG A 374 3.21 14.78 24.13
CA ARG A 374 1.85 14.54 24.60
C ARG A 374 0.86 15.01 23.53
N SER A 375 -0.20 14.24 23.32
CA SER A 375 -1.27 14.65 22.42
C SER A 375 -2.09 15.81 23.02
N ALA A 376 -2.69 16.63 22.16
CA ALA A 376 -3.59 17.69 22.62
C ALA A 376 -4.72 17.14 23.51
N LYS A 377 -5.23 15.94 23.21
CA LYS A 377 -6.21 15.24 24.04
C LYS A 377 -5.67 14.90 25.43
N ASP A 378 -4.42 14.38 25.52
CA ASP A 378 -3.81 14.07 26.83
C ASP A 378 -3.61 15.33 27.68
N ILE A 379 -3.18 16.44 27.05
CA ILE A 379 -2.98 17.73 27.73
C ILE A 379 -4.32 18.26 28.22
N PHE A 380 -5.34 18.24 27.39
CA PHE A 380 -6.67 18.71 27.73
C PHE A 380 -7.31 17.92 28.90
N SER A 381 -7.21 16.57 28.83
CA SER A 381 -7.88 15.70 29.82
C SER A 381 -7.13 15.54 31.12
N LYS A 382 -5.79 15.67 31.12
CA LYS A 382 -4.94 15.43 32.30
C LYS A 382 -4.23 16.69 32.82
N GLY A 383 -4.44 17.82 32.15
CA GLY A 383 -3.72 19.06 32.43
C GLY A 383 -2.22 19.00 32.07
N GLY A 384 -1.52 20.09 32.36
CA GLY A 384 -0.07 20.20 32.17
C GLY A 384 0.35 20.81 30.83
N HIS A 385 1.65 20.84 30.59
CA HIS A 385 2.25 21.48 29.43
C HIS A 385 2.52 20.52 28.26
N VAL A 386 2.87 21.06 27.09
CA VAL A 386 3.39 20.30 25.95
C VAL A 386 4.76 19.76 26.35
N THR A 387 4.81 18.53 26.84
CA THR A 387 6.03 17.86 27.29
C THR A 387 6.26 16.60 26.50
N ALA A 388 7.52 16.24 26.38
CA ALA A 388 7.91 14.93 25.90
C ALA A 388 7.65 13.89 26.99
N ILE A 389 7.05 12.77 26.60
CA ILE A 389 6.90 11.60 27.46
C ILE A 389 7.73 10.44 26.90
N LEU A 390 8.30 9.67 27.80
CA LEU A 390 8.96 8.41 27.46
C LEU A 390 7.92 7.31 27.33
N ASN A 391 8.08 6.47 26.34
CA ASN A 391 7.18 5.34 26.08
C ASN A 391 7.99 4.14 25.62
N ASP A 392 7.95 3.07 26.42
CA ASP A 392 8.65 1.84 26.08
C ASP A 392 7.95 1.13 24.92
N GLN A 393 8.72 0.70 23.99
CA GLN A 393 8.28 0.02 22.77
C GLN A 393 9.07 -1.28 22.60
N THR A 394 8.37 -2.30 22.13
CA THR A 394 9.00 -3.56 21.74
C THR A 394 9.12 -3.59 20.22
N PHE A 395 10.30 -3.85 19.72
CA PHE A 395 10.59 -3.96 18.30
C PHE A 395 10.90 -5.39 17.88
N ARG A 396 10.31 -5.79 16.76
CA ARG A 396 10.60 -7.06 16.08
C ARG A 396 10.84 -6.78 14.61
N MET A 397 11.83 -7.42 14.03
CA MET A 397 12.08 -7.34 12.58
C MET A 397 11.16 -8.32 11.85
N LEU A 398 9.88 -7.96 11.75
CA LEU A 398 8.89 -8.75 11.01
C LEU A 398 8.78 -8.24 9.58
N TYR A 399 8.73 -9.18 8.64
CA TYR A 399 8.48 -8.87 7.25
C TYR A 399 7.06 -8.31 7.02
N ASP A 400 6.96 -7.37 6.10
CA ASP A 400 5.66 -6.83 5.69
C ASP A 400 4.97 -7.80 4.71
N ASN A 401 3.92 -8.46 5.17
CA ASN A 401 3.18 -9.47 4.41
C ASN A 401 2.36 -8.92 3.21
N ARG A 402 2.72 -7.75 2.68
CA ARG A 402 2.14 -7.20 1.44
C ARG A 402 2.67 -7.88 0.19
N ARG A 403 3.77 -8.60 0.33
CA ARG A 403 4.39 -9.39 -0.73
C ARG A 403 4.77 -10.77 -0.20
N GLN A 404 5.06 -11.70 -1.08
CA GLN A 404 5.53 -13.02 -0.72
C GLN A 404 7.05 -13.08 -0.91
N ILE A 405 7.79 -13.42 0.15
CA ILE A 405 9.24 -13.65 0.03
C ILE A 405 9.49 -14.90 -0.83
N VAL A 406 10.46 -14.77 -1.74
CA VAL A 406 10.97 -15.88 -2.53
C VAL A 406 12.00 -16.63 -1.66
N GLU A 407 12.03 -17.95 -1.69
CA GLU A 407 12.99 -18.80 -0.94
C GLU A 407 12.84 -18.82 0.60
N ALA A 408 11.68 -18.48 1.13
CA ALA A 408 11.45 -18.58 2.56
C ALA A 408 10.40 -19.65 2.88
N PRO A 409 10.74 -20.92 2.90
CA PRO A 409 9.81 -21.94 3.31
C PRO A 409 9.52 -21.85 4.81
N ASP A 410 10.53 -21.77 5.66
CA ASP A 410 10.39 -21.61 7.11
C ASP A 410 11.47 -20.65 7.60
N PHE A 411 11.06 -19.53 8.15
CA PHE A 411 11.99 -18.54 8.69
C PHE A 411 12.68 -18.98 9.98
N GLU A 412 12.31 -20.13 10.53
CA GLU A 412 12.90 -20.65 11.76
C GLU A 412 14.34 -21.11 11.51
N GLY A 413 15.28 -20.54 12.23
CA GLY A 413 16.68 -20.95 12.24
C GLY A 413 17.56 -20.39 11.11
N HIS A 414 17.05 -19.56 10.20
CA HIS A 414 17.89 -18.95 9.15
C HIS A 414 18.48 -17.62 9.60
N ASP A 415 19.82 -17.53 9.56
CA ASP A 415 20.54 -16.28 9.71
C ASP A 415 20.35 -15.41 8.44
N LEU A 416 19.67 -14.28 8.59
CA LEU A 416 19.45 -13.30 7.52
C LEU A 416 20.28 -12.03 7.72
N SER A 417 21.26 -12.04 8.60
CA SER A 417 22.14 -10.88 8.85
C SER A 417 23.11 -10.61 7.70
N ASN A 418 23.25 -11.56 6.78
CA ASN A 418 24.10 -11.43 5.57
C ASN A 418 23.41 -12.02 4.32
N LYS A 419 22.08 -12.03 4.30
CA LYS A 419 21.29 -12.49 3.16
C LYS A 419 20.08 -11.57 2.96
N LEU A 420 19.99 -10.92 1.80
CA LEU A 420 18.88 -10.09 1.41
C LEU A 420 17.95 -10.88 0.47
N LEU A 421 16.80 -11.29 0.99
CA LEU A 421 15.81 -12.07 0.26
C LEU A 421 14.92 -11.17 -0.60
N ASP A 422 14.67 -11.57 -1.83
CA ASP A 422 13.73 -10.91 -2.75
C ASP A 422 12.28 -11.35 -2.49
N SER A 423 11.33 -10.62 -3.06
CA SER A 423 9.91 -10.93 -2.96
C SER A 423 9.21 -10.85 -4.31
N LYS A 424 8.11 -11.58 -4.43
CA LYS A 424 7.19 -11.52 -5.56
C LYS A 424 5.85 -10.92 -5.15
N PRO A 425 5.09 -10.34 -6.10
CA PRO A 425 3.75 -9.83 -5.80
C PRO A 425 2.82 -10.97 -5.37
N LEU A 426 1.84 -10.62 -4.55
CA LEU A 426 0.77 -11.54 -4.18
C LEU A 426 -0.14 -11.81 -5.37
N GLN A 427 -0.72 -12.99 -5.46
CA GLN A 427 -1.68 -13.30 -6.51
C GLN A 427 -2.91 -12.37 -6.44
N ASN A 428 -3.44 -12.15 -5.24
CA ASN A 428 -4.58 -11.26 -5.02
C ASN A 428 -4.55 -10.64 -3.60
N SER A 429 -5.44 -9.70 -3.32
CA SER A 429 -5.49 -9.01 -2.03
C SER A 429 -5.84 -9.93 -0.84
N ASN A 430 -6.54 -11.04 -1.07
CA ASN A 430 -6.87 -12.00 -0.01
C ASN A 430 -5.63 -12.75 0.48
N ALA A 431 -4.67 -13.01 -0.40
CA ALA A 431 -3.41 -13.63 -0.03
C ALA A 431 -2.68 -12.83 1.07
N CYS A 432 -2.73 -11.49 1.06
CA CYS A 432 -2.17 -10.68 2.14
C CYS A 432 -2.89 -10.89 3.49
N LYS A 433 -4.21 -11.06 3.48
CA LYS A 433 -4.95 -11.36 4.72
C LYS A 433 -4.51 -12.71 5.31
N THR A 434 -4.28 -13.69 4.44
CA THR A 434 -3.75 -14.99 4.82
C THR A 434 -2.34 -14.87 5.40
N MET A 435 -1.42 -14.19 4.73
CA MET A 435 -0.05 -13.97 5.20
C MET A 435 -0.02 -13.25 6.55
N ARG A 436 -0.82 -12.20 6.73
CA ARG A 436 -0.95 -11.50 8.01
C ARG A 436 -1.48 -12.38 9.13
N TYR A 437 -2.37 -13.29 8.81
CA TYR A 437 -2.88 -14.23 9.79
C TYR A 437 -1.78 -15.21 10.20
N LEU A 438 -1.06 -15.76 9.24
CA LEU A 438 0.02 -16.71 9.48
C LEU A 438 1.16 -16.07 10.29
N SER A 439 1.54 -14.83 9.99
CA SER A 439 2.59 -14.11 10.73
C SER A 439 2.26 -13.81 12.19
N LYS A 440 0.99 -13.87 12.58
CA LYS A 440 0.55 -13.68 13.98
C LYS A 440 0.51 -14.98 14.77
N LEU A 441 0.70 -16.11 14.12
CA LEU A 441 0.75 -17.39 14.81
C LEU A 441 2.11 -17.54 15.50
N PRO A 442 2.16 -18.11 16.72
CA PRO A 442 3.41 -18.39 17.39
C PRO A 442 4.21 -19.41 16.58
N HIS A 443 5.48 -19.12 16.29
CA HIS A 443 6.32 -19.97 15.44
C HIS A 443 7.01 -21.11 16.22
N SER A 444 7.16 -21.03 17.54
CA SER A 444 7.98 -22.01 18.26
C SER A 444 7.70 -22.20 19.74
N LYS A 445 6.72 -21.55 20.34
CA LYS A 445 6.41 -21.77 21.77
C LYS A 445 5.00 -22.29 21.95
N PRO A 446 4.82 -23.36 22.74
CA PRO A 446 3.50 -23.73 23.21
C PRO A 446 2.92 -22.52 23.93
N TYR A 447 1.71 -22.14 23.53
CA TYR A 447 0.98 -21.00 24.08
C TYR A 447 0.93 -21.11 25.62
N ASN A 448 1.53 -20.17 26.31
CA ASN A 448 1.46 -20.11 27.77
C ASN A 448 0.03 -19.77 28.18
N LYS A 449 -0.60 -20.69 28.91
CA LYS A 449 -1.99 -20.64 29.37
C LYS A 449 -2.36 -19.47 30.30
N THR A 450 -1.41 -18.58 30.62
CA THR A 450 -1.56 -17.56 31.68
C THR A 450 -2.05 -16.20 31.22
N SER A 451 -2.13 -15.92 29.93
CA SER A 451 -2.75 -14.68 29.45
C SER A 451 -4.21 -14.96 29.07
N SER A 452 -5.15 -14.44 29.82
CA SER A 452 -6.58 -14.46 29.48
C SER A 452 -6.80 -13.87 28.08
N PRO A 453 -7.47 -14.58 27.17
CA PRO A 453 -7.71 -14.07 25.83
C PRO A 453 -8.70 -12.92 25.89
N ARG A 454 -8.29 -11.72 25.48
CA ARG A 454 -9.24 -10.69 25.09
C ARG A 454 -10.04 -11.22 23.89
N SER A 455 -11.34 -11.15 24.00
CA SER A 455 -12.37 -11.59 23.06
C SER A 455 -11.97 -11.46 21.59
N GLY A 456 -11.83 -12.58 20.88
CA GLY A 456 -11.66 -12.61 19.43
C GLY A 456 -10.55 -13.52 18.95
N SER A 457 -10.86 -14.83 18.85
CA SER A 457 -10.15 -15.80 17.99
C SER A 457 -8.62 -15.91 18.09
N SER A 458 -8.05 -16.03 19.28
CA SER A 458 -6.70 -16.58 19.43
C SER A 458 -6.78 -18.10 19.39
N TYR A 459 -6.14 -18.72 18.40
CA TYR A 459 -6.00 -20.18 18.36
C TYR A 459 -4.96 -20.63 19.38
N LYS A 460 -5.25 -21.70 20.10
CA LYS A 460 -4.42 -22.20 21.21
C LYS A 460 -3.19 -22.99 20.73
N SER A 461 -3.24 -23.52 19.51
CA SER A 461 -2.17 -24.31 18.91
C SER A 461 -2.30 -24.32 17.37
N PHE A 462 -1.24 -24.71 16.69
CA PHE A 462 -1.26 -24.84 15.22
C PHE A 462 -2.26 -25.90 14.76
N ILE A 463 -2.37 -27.02 15.48
CA ILE A 463 -3.35 -28.06 15.15
C ILE A 463 -4.80 -27.56 15.29
N GLU A 464 -5.10 -26.73 16.28
CA GLU A 464 -6.43 -26.11 16.40
C GLU A 464 -6.73 -25.20 15.21
N VAL A 465 -5.74 -24.49 14.67
CA VAL A 465 -5.85 -23.69 13.44
C VAL A 465 -6.18 -24.58 12.26
N GLY A 466 -5.45 -25.68 12.08
CA GLY A 466 -5.67 -26.67 11.04
C GLY A 466 -7.09 -27.24 11.07
N VAL A 467 -7.50 -27.72 12.24
CA VAL A 467 -8.85 -28.28 12.45
C VAL A 467 -9.93 -27.24 12.14
N ARG A 468 -9.80 -26.02 12.64
CA ARG A 468 -10.80 -24.97 12.38
C ARG A 468 -10.85 -24.55 10.91
N SER A 469 -9.72 -24.54 10.21
CA SER A 469 -9.67 -24.28 8.77
C SER A 469 -10.32 -25.41 7.99
N PHE A 470 -10.06 -26.66 8.34
CA PHE A 470 -10.68 -27.83 7.75
C PHE A 470 -12.21 -27.83 7.96
N ILE A 471 -12.69 -27.59 9.20
CA ILE A 471 -14.14 -27.48 9.47
C ILE A 471 -14.81 -26.45 8.53
N LYS A 472 -14.20 -25.32 8.37
CA LYS A 472 -14.74 -24.25 7.52
C LYS A 472 -14.73 -24.63 6.04
N GLY A 473 -13.63 -25.22 5.55
CA GLY A 473 -13.49 -25.70 4.18
C GLY A 473 -14.50 -26.77 3.86
N TYR A 474 -14.66 -27.73 4.75
CA TYR A 474 -15.62 -28.81 4.61
C TYR A 474 -17.07 -28.31 4.45
N PHE A 475 -17.54 -27.44 5.36
CA PHE A 475 -18.92 -26.92 5.28
C PHE A 475 -19.13 -25.82 4.22
N ALA A 476 -18.07 -25.29 3.65
CA ALA A 476 -18.15 -24.39 2.50
C ALA A 476 -18.08 -25.11 1.16
N SER A 477 -17.90 -26.45 1.18
CA SER A 477 -17.63 -27.27 -0.02
C SER A 477 -16.51 -26.62 -0.87
N GLU A 478 -15.35 -26.37 -0.23
CA GLU A 478 -14.29 -25.53 -0.80
C GLU A 478 -13.50 -26.27 -1.88
N PRO A 479 -13.68 -25.92 -3.15
CA PRO A 479 -13.01 -26.61 -4.25
C PRO A 479 -11.47 -26.53 -4.20
N LEU A 480 -10.91 -25.45 -3.59
CA LEU A 480 -9.47 -25.28 -3.40
C LEU A 480 -8.86 -26.37 -2.51
N PHE A 481 -9.64 -26.95 -1.60
CA PHE A 481 -9.18 -28.06 -0.76
C PHE A 481 -9.65 -29.42 -1.29
N GLY A 482 -10.33 -29.45 -2.44
CA GLY A 482 -10.94 -30.66 -2.97
C GLY A 482 -12.04 -31.23 -2.06
N LEU A 483 -12.84 -30.37 -1.41
CA LEU A 483 -13.90 -30.79 -0.47
C LEU A 483 -15.29 -30.60 -1.09
N GLU A 484 -16.10 -31.64 -1.04
CA GLU A 484 -17.48 -31.62 -1.53
C GLU A 484 -18.50 -31.33 -0.41
N GLY A 485 -18.08 -31.47 0.85
CA GLY A 485 -18.88 -31.15 2.04
C GLY A 485 -19.93 -32.21 2.39
N GLN A 486 -19.85 -33.40 1.80
CA GLN A 486 -20.79 -34.51 1.99
C GLN A 486 -20.10 -35.81 2.45
N GLU A 487 -18.78 -35.80 2.59
CA GLU A 487 -17.95 -36.97 2.89
C GLU A 487 -18.28 -37.65 4.23
N PHE A 488 -18.84 -36.88 5.16
CA PHE A 488 -19.27 -37.40 6.47
C PHE A 488 -20.79 -37.23 6.64
N GLY A 489 -21.55 -38.26 6.70
CA GLY A 489 -23.02 -38.29 6.75
C GLY A 489 -23.73 -37.44 7.84
N GLY A 490 -23.03 -36.50 8.48
CA GLY A 490 -23.60 -35.54 9.43
C GLY A 490 -22.58 -34.99 10.42
N VAL A 491 -22.98 -33.92 11.13
CA VAL A 491 -22.09 -33.17 12.06
C VAL A 491 -21.50 -34.08 13.16
N ASN A 492 -22.25 -35.09 13.61
CA ASN A 492 -21.72 -36.00 14.64
C ASN A 492 -20.57 -36.87 14.11
N HIS A 493 -20.75 -37.49 12.95
CA HIS A 493 -19.72 -38.30 12.31
C HIS A 493 -18.49 -37.47 11.98
N PHE A 494 -18.69 -36.24 11.51
CA PHE A 494 -17.62 -35.29 11.26
C PHE A 494 -16.82 -34.93 12.54
N ILE A 495 -17.52 -34.74 13.69
CA ILE A 495 -16.83 -34.46 14.96
C ILE A 495 -16.09 -35.71 15.46
N THR A 496 -16.68 -36.90 15.31
CA THR A 496 -15.99 -38.16 15.64
C THR A 496 -14.74 -38.32 14.80
N PHE A 497 -14.83 -38.16 13.49
CA PHE A 497 -13.66 -38.20 12.59
C PHE A 497 -12.51 -37.28 13.05
N ILE A 498 -12.82 -36.03 13.43
CA ILE A 498 -11.77 -35.11 13.91
C ILE A 498 -11.18 -35.60 15.24
N LYS A 499 -11.98 -36.14 16.14
CA LYS A 499 -11.54 -36.61 17.46
C LYS A 499 -10.77 -37.94 17.43
N ASP A 500 -10.95 -38.73 16.38
CA ASP A 500 -10.23 -39.98 16.19
C ASP A 500 -8.76 -39.77 15.86
N PHE A 501 -8.39 -38.55 15.43
CA PHE A 501 -6.99 -38.22 15.24
C PHE A 501 -6.30 -37.88 16.56
N GLU A 502 -5.19 -38.56 16.86
CA GLU A 502 -4.46 -38.50 18.15
C GLU A 502 -4.21 -37.06 18.64
N LEU A 503 -3.72 -36.18 17.73
CA LEU A 503 -3.36 -34.81 18.09
C LEU A 503 -4.57 -33.89 18.30
N THR A 504 -5.79 -34.33 17.98
CA THR A 504 -7.01 -33.51 18.07
C THR A 504 -8.01 -34.02 19.10
N LYS A 505 -7.77 -35.20 19.70
CA LYS A 505 -8.69 -35.83 20.65
C LYS A 505 -9.05 -34.94 21.85
N ASP A 506 -8.11 -34.12 22.33
CA ASP A 506 -8.29 -33.22 23.47
C ASP A 506 -8.85 -31.84 23.09
N LEU A 507 -9.08 -31.57 21.79
CA LEU A 507 -9.65 -30.32 21.37
C LEU A 507 -11.15 -30.23 21.73
N LYS A 508 -11.54 -29.14 22.36
CA LYS A 508 -12.95 -28.86 22.70
C LYS A 508 -13.75 -28.51 21.45
N ILE A 509 -14.11 -29.53 20.66
CA ILE A 509 -14.96 -29.38 19.48
C ILE A 509 -16.33 -29.88 19.83
N SER A 510 -17.32 -28.97 19.79
CA SER A 510 -18.75 -29.27 20.06
C SER A 510 -19.62 -28.99 18.84
N LYS A 511 -20.83 -29.48 18.81
CA LYS A 511 -21.85 -29.14 17.79
C LYS A 511 -22.00 -27.61 17.64
N SER A 512 -22.05 -26.88 18.77
CA SER A 512 -22.14 -25.42 18.75
C SER A 512 -20.90 -24.76 18.13
N SER A 513 -19.69 -25.28 18.40
CA SER A 513 -18.45 -24.80 17.77
C SER A 513 -18.46 -25.01 16.26
N VAL A 514 -18.91 -26.16 15.79
CA VAL A 514 -19.03 -26.48 14.36
C VAL A 514 -20.09 -25.60 13.70
N SER A 515 -21.26 -25.46 14.31
CA SER A 515 -22.34 -24.60 13.81
C SER A 515 -21.92 -23.15 13.69
N HIS A 516 -21.18 -22.64 14.69
CA HIS A 516 -20.62 -21.28 14.64
C HIS A 516 -19.61 -21.09 13.50
N LEU A 517 -18.80 -22.09 13.22
CA LEU A 517 -17.83 -22.04 12.11
C LEU A 517 -18.51 -22.18 10.74
N LYS A 518 -19.55 -22.99 10.63
CA LYS A 518 -20.36 -23.17 9.42
C LYS A 518 -21.02 -21.87 8.95
N ASN A 519 -21.55 -21.07 9.86
CA ASN A 519 -22.34 -19.86 9.55
C ASN A 519 -21.51 -18.62 9.29
N LYS A 520 -20.19 -18.66 9.47
CA LYS A 520 -19.34 -17.53 9.14
C LYS A 520 -19.02 -17.52 7.64
N ARG A 521 -19.41 -16.45 6.93
CA ARG A 521 -18.85 -16.15 5.60
C ARG A 521 -17.34 -16.06 5.71
N VAL A 522 -16.63 -17.04 5.15
CA VAL A 522 -15.21 -17.21 5.42
C VAL A 522 -14.41 -17.15 4.13
N ILE A 523 -13.37 -16.33 4.19
CA ILE A 523 -12.20 -16.49 3.32
C ILE A 523 -11.40 -17.63 3.94
N LEU A 524 -11.34 -18.76 3.25
CA LEU A 524 -10.53 -19.90 3.67
C LEU A 524 -9.06 -19.50 3.63
N LYS A 525 -8.33 -19.94 4.64
CA LYS A 525 -6.93 -19.59 4.82
C LYS A 525 -6.15 -20.89 4.83
N PRO A 526 -5.11 -21.03 3.99
CA PRO A 526 -4.15 -22.10 4.16
C PRO A 526 -3.62 -22.09 5.58
N VAL A 527 -3.28 -23.25 6.09
CA VAL A 527 -2.74 -23.40 7.45
C VAL A 527 -1.22 -23.51 7.43
N PRO A 528 -0.54 -23.11 8.52
CA PRO A 528 0.91 -23.24 8.60
C PRO A 528 1.35 -24.69 8.38
N CYS A 529 2.42 -24.89 7.61
CA CYS A 529 2.99 -26.18 7.28
C CYS A 529 3.82 -26.74 8.45
N THR A 530 3.22 -26.86 9.63
CA THR A 530 3.84 -27.47 10.82
C THR A 530 3.77 -28.99 10.79
N LYS A 531 4.57 -29.66 11.64
CA LYS A 531 4.57 -31.11 11.76
C LYS A 531 3.17 -31.65 12.08
N GLU A 532 2.46 -30.98 12.99
CA GLU A 532 1.11 -31.34 13.42
C GLU A 532 0.09 -31.18 12.28
N ASN A 533 0.14 -30.06 11.56
CA ASN A 533 -0.77 -29.81 10.46
C ASN A 533 -0.49 -30.72 9.24
N LYS A 534 0.77 -31.08 8.99
CA LYS A 534 1.15 -32.10 7.99
C LYS A 534 0.55 -33.46 8.34
N ALA A 535 0.69 -33.88 9.60
CA ALA A 535 0.12 -35.14 10.07
C ALA A 535 -1.41 -35.13 9.98
N PHE A 536 -2.06 -34.03 10.35
CA PHE A 536 -3.51 -33.89 10.23
C PHE A 536 -3.98 -33.88 8.76
N ALA A 537 -3.28 -33.18 7.88
CA ALA A 537 -3.60 -33.17 6.45
C ALA A 537 -3.44 -34.55 5.80
N ALA A 538 -2.41 -35.30 6.19
CA ALA A 538 -2.22 -36.69 5.77
C ALA A 538 -3.40 -37.58 6.28
N TYR A 539 -3.78 -37.43 7.54
CA TYR A 539 -4.94 -38.13 8.11
C TYR A 539 -6.23 -37.80 7.36
N ILE A 540 -6.50 -36.54 7.02
CA ILE A 540 -7.66 -36.17 6.18
C ILE A 540 -7.58 -36.88 4.84
N LYS A 541 -6.42 -36.89 4.19
CA LYS A 541 -6.20 -37.49 2.88
C LYS A 541 -6.50 -38.98 2.84
N THR A 542 -6.25 -39.71 3.93
CA THR A 542 -6.59 -41.13 4.02
C THR A 542 -8.08 -41.41 4.03
N HIS A 543 -8.89 -40.45 4.50
CA HIS A 543 -10.36 -40.58 4.58
C HIS A 543 -11.08 -39.84 3.43
N ILE A 544 -10.43 -38.83 2.87
CA ILE A 544 -10.93 -38.03 1.74
C ILE A 544 -9.87 -38.04 0.65
N PRO A 545 -9.84 -39.03 -0.25
CA PRO A 545 -8.77 -39.22 -1.24
C PRO A 545 -8.54 -38.03 -2.20
N HIS A 546 -9.57 -37.23 -2.47
CA HIS A 546 -9.50 -36.05 -3.31
C HIS A 546 -9.08 -34.76 -2.57
N PHE A 547 -8.87 -34.82 -1.23
CA PHE A 547 -8.40 -33.66 -0.45
C PHE A 547 -7.05 -33.15 -0.93
N ASP A 548 -6.96 -31.85 -1.22
CA ASP A 548 -5.72 -31.22 -1.68
C ASP A 548 -4.89 -30.69 -0.52
N ILE A 549 -3.88 -31.47 -0.12
CA ILE A 549 -2.94 -31.13 0.95
C ILE A 549 -2.16 -29.85 0.61
N ASN A 550 -1.75 -29.66 -0.66
CA ASN A 550 -0.90 -28.53 -1.04
C ASN A 550 -1.64 -27.20 -0.99
N SER A 551 -2.92 -27.20 -1.28
CA SER A 551 -3.78 -26.01 -1.13
C SER A 551 -4.17 -25.76 0.33
N PHE A 552 -4.23 -26.81 1.15
CA PHE A 552 -4.56 -26.69 2.57
C PHE A 552 -3.38 -26.19 3.42
N LEU A 553 -2.16 -26.67 3.12
CA LEU A 553 -0.92 -26.29 3.82
C LEU A 553 -0.16 -25.20 3.04
N LYS A 554 0.27 -24.17 3.73
CA LYS A 554 1.19 -23.15 3.19
C LYS A 554 2.18 -22.68 4.23
#